data_5a9f34def819a4013a2ebe2b2b11ea43
#
_entry.id   5a9f34def819a4013a2ebe2b2b11ea43
#
_cell.length_a   1.000
_cell.length_b   1.000
_cell.length_c   1.000
_cell.angle_alpha   90.00
_cell.angle_beta   90.00
_cell.angle_gamma   90.00
#
_symmetry.space_group_name_H-M   'P 1'
#
loop_
_entity.id
_entity.type
_entity.pdbx_description
1 polymer ?
#
loop_
_entity_poly.entity_id
_entity_poly.type
_entity_poly.pdbx_seq_one_letter_code
_entity_poly.pdbx_strand_id
1 'polypeptide(L)'
;MIVNRFMKLFEGYELAHGQYRVQNKEADGKVSGRAVTVSEPATEENFRSHLNGGDYILGIIMLKQDNSCNFGVIDVDIRGEVKLNETLENLEKKIRKTPLVLCRSKSGGAHLYLFCNPSISAVDMVAKLNEFAAQLGYGGSEIFPKQTSRANDLDRGNWINLCYWDGDKTERYAIHNGKKLDLEEFIDLAEKKTTNYDKLQQHTPKLLDHFSDGPPCLQHIITLGFPEGSRNISLFNVGVYFRKKNPDDWQEDLMRFNYEHLPEALPSGEVNTLIKSVSRKEYAYTCKQAPICNYCEKSKCIKREFGVGGFGGGLAIEVDAITKYETENKQSVRRYIEMQGERIEVTTPQLLDQRQLQKICVEKLNKCPSTMPSQKWEKRINELLQNVEVIVDPDDASPQGQFEKMLDSFLTGKVQARHKDEIMNAKPYHDPDEAKVYFRSEDLFVYLEAKRFRYPNQHQVWSWLRTLGGDRNTFRIKSKPVKVWSVPAPDFYDDEPLDIPSEIEEDFI
;
A
#
# COMPACT_ATOMS: atom_id res chain seq x y z
N MET A 1 -15.08 15.76 -21.75
CA MET A 1 -16.21 15.07 -21.04
C MET A 1 -15.79 13.66 -20.57
N ILE A 2 -15.23 12.79 -21.44
CA ILE A 2 -14.76 11.41 -21.09
C ILE A 2 -13.68 11.43 -20.02
N VAL A 3 -12.63 12.25 -20.16
CA VAL A 3 -11.51 12.35 -19.20
C VAL A 3 -12.01 12.63 -17.78
N ASN A 4 -12.94 13.58 -17.62
CA ASN A 4 -13.47 13.96 -16.30
C ASN A 4 -14.32 12.83 -15.66
N ARG A 5 -15.06 12.07 -16.46
CA ARG A 5 -15.78 10.89 -15.96
C ARG A 5 -14.82 9.80 -15.51
N PHE A 6 -13.79 9.53 -16.32
CA PHE A 6 -12.75 8.57 -15.99
C PHE A 6 -11.98 8.99 -14.71
N MET A 7 -11.59 10.25 -14.63
CA MET A 7 -10.93 10.82 -13.43
C MET A 7 -11.81 10.66 -12.18
N LYS A 8 -13.12 10.88 -12.28
CA LYS A 8 -14.05 10.73 -11.16
C LYS A 8 -14.17 9.29 -10.67
N LEU A 9 -14.12 8.29 -11.58
CA LEU A 9 -14.12 6.87 -11.21
C LEU A 9 -12.87 6.48 -10.42
N PHE A 10 -11.72 7.03 -10.81
CA PHE A 10 -10.43 6.72 -10.24
C PHE A 10 -9.89 7.81 -9.28
N GLU A 11 -10.81 8.54 -8.65
CA GLU A 11 -10.42 9.50 -7.62
C GLU A 11 -9.75 8.79 -6.44
N GLY A 12 -8.55 9.24 -6.08
CA GLY A 12 -7.74 8.65 -5.02
C GLY A 12 -7.06 9.71 -4.15
N TYR A 13 -5.84 9.43 -3.69
CA TYR A 13 -5.09 10.30 -2.80
C TYR A 13 -4.74 11.64 -3.43
N GLU A 14 -5.01 12.70 -2.69
CA GLU A 14 -5.01 14.08 -3.19
C GLU A 14 -3.60 14.70 -3.29
N LEU A 15 -2.58 14.08 -2.68
CA LEU A 15 -1.25 14.67 -2.58
C LEU A 15 -0.15 13.91 -3.34
N ALA A 16 -0.48 12.75 -3.94
CA ALA A 16 0.49 11.98 -4.70
C ALA A 16 -0.18 11.02 -5.68
N HIS A 17 0.55 10.67 -6.73
CA HIS A 17 0.14 9.67 -7.70
C HIS A 17 1.33 8.82 -8.18
N GLY A 18 1.08 7.69 -8.79
CA GLY A 18 2.07 6.83 -9.39
C GLY A 18 2.28 7.12 -10.87
N GLN A 19 3.50 6.97 -11.34
CA GLN A 19 3.86 6.95 -12.75
C GLN A 19 4.67 5.69 -13.04
N TYR A 20 4.17 4.86 -13.94
CA TYR A 20 4.96 3.76 -14.47
C TYR A 20 5.55 4.20 -15.81
N ARG A 21 6.79 4.66 -15.80
CA ARG A 21 7.51 5.14 -16.97
C ARG A 21 7.92 3.96 -17.83
N VAL A 22 7.37 3.91 -19.03
CA VAL A 22 7.62 2.84 -20.00
C VAL A 22 9.03 3.01 -20.57
N GLN A 23 9.87 1.96 -20.44
CA GLN A 23 11.22 1.94 -21.02
C GLN A 23 11.25 1.14 -22.31
N ASN A 24 10.60 -0.04 -22.33
CA ASN A 24 10.52 -0.89 -23.52
C ASN A 24 9.11 -1.45 -23.67
N LYS A 25 8.63 -1.51 -24.91
CA LYS A 25 7.39 -2.18 -25.29
C LYS A 25 7.78 -3.40 -26.15
N GLU A 26 7.56 -4.60 -25.62
CA GLU A 26 7.84 -5.85 -26.33
C GLU A 26 6.74 -6.11 -27.39
N ALA A 27 7.06 -6.93 -28.40
CA ALA A 27 6.13 -7.21 -29.51
C ALA A 27 4.84 -7.92 -29.06
N ASP A 28 4.86 -8.60 -27.93
CA ASP A 28 3.71 -9.27 -27.28
C ASP A 28 2.84 -8.32 -26.44
N GLY A 29 3.14 -7.00 -26.47
CA GLY A 29 2.44 -5.99 -25.69
C GLY A 29 2.92 -5.84 -24.24
N LYS A 30 3.90 -6.64 -23.81
CA LYS A 30 4.48 -6.53 -22.47
C LYS A 30 5.32 -5.26 -22.36
N VAL A 31 5.11 -4.53 -21.27
CA VAL A 31 5.75 -3.24 -21.04
C VAL A 31 6.66 -3.35 -19.82
N SER A 32 7.96 -3.16 -20.01
CA SER A 32 8.91 -2.99 -18.92
C SER A 32 9.14 -1.51 -18.65
N GLY A 33 9.40 -1.14 -17.39
CA GLY A 33 9.57 0.26 -17.04
C GLY A 33 9.85 0.44 -15.54
N ARG A 34 9.95 1.69 -15.14
CA ARG A 34 10.25 2.13 -13.77
C ARG A 34 9.01 2.70 -13.11
N ALA A 35 8.72 2.24 -11.91
CA ALA A 35 7.69 2.80 -11.03
C ALA A 35 8.26 4.03 -10.28
N VAL A 36 7.53 5.14 -10.32
CA VAL A 36 7.87 6.38 -9.61
C VAL A 36 6.62 6.92 -8.94
N THR A 37 6.73 7.32 -7.67
CA THR A 37 5.67 8.05 -6.98
C THR A 37 5.98 9.54 -7.06
N VAL A 38 5.03 10.31 -7.57
CA VAL A 38 5.11 11.77 -7.70
C VAL A 38 4.31 12.38 -6.55
N SER A 39 4.94 13.27 -5.77
CA SER A 39 4.32 13.93 -4.61
C SER A 39 3.50 15.16 -5.02
N GLU A 40 2.63 14.97 -6.00
CA GLU A 40 1.70 15.98 -6.53
C GLU A 40 0.35 15.31 -6.83
N PRO A 41 -0.76 16.06 -6.78
CA PRO A 41 -2.06 15.56 -7.19
C PRO A 41 -2.04 14.99 -8.61
N ALA A 42 -2.84 13.95 -8.87
CA ALA A 42 -3.12 13.54 -10.23
C ALA A 42 -4.04 14.58 -10.89
N THR A 43 -3.56 15.27 -11.91
CA THR A 43 -4.28 16.32 -12.62
C THR A 43 -5.07 15.78 -13.82
N GLU A 44 -6.02 16.57 -14.36
CA GLU A 44 -6.72 16.22 -15.60
C GLU A 44 -5.73 15.94 -16.75
N GLU A 45 -4.60 16.66 -16.80
CA GLU A 45 -3.58 16.46 -17.82
C GLU A 45 -2.87 15.10 -17.67
N ASN A 46 -2.60 14.63 -16.43
CA ASN A 46 -2.06 13.29 -16.22
C ASN A 46 -3.03 12.21 -16.73
N PHE A 47 -4.34 12.35 -16.48
CA PHE A 47 -5.34 11.44 -16.99
C PHE A 47 -5.47 11.51 -18.53
N ARG A 48 -5.42 12.70 -19.10
CA ARG A 48 -5.44 12.94 -20.55
C ARG A 48 -4.22 12.32 -21.22
N SER A 49 -3.02 12.53 -20.67
CA SER A 49 -1.77 11.92 -21.13
C SER A 49 -1.84 10.40 -21.09
N HIS A 50 -2.35 9.83 -19.99
CA HIS A 50 -2.55 8.39 -19.85
C HIS A 50 -3.46 7.82 -20.93
N LEU A 51 -4.61 8.42 -21.15
CA LEU A 51 -5.59 7.96 -22.15
C LEU A 51 -5.10 8.15 -23.59
N ASN A 52 -4.14 9.02 -23.84
CA ASN A 52 -3.54 9.26 -25.15
C ASN A 52 -2.23 8.48 -25.38
N GLY A 53 -1.86 7.55 -24.50
CA GLY A 53 -0.65 6.76 -24.67
C GLY A 53 0.65 7.53 -24.40
N GLY A 54 0.63 8.49 -23.46
CA GLY A 54 1.80 9.28 -23.09
C GLY A 54 2.94 8.45 -22.49
N ASP A 55 4.02 9.11 -22.09
CA ASP A 55 5.30 8.50 -21.69
C ASP A 55 5.22 7.58 -20.45
N TYR A 56 4.12 7.64 -19.71
CA TYR A 56 3.92 6.82 -18.52
C TYR A 56 2.46 6.35 -18.40
N ILE A 57 2.30 5.25 -17.68
CA ILE A 57 1.01 4.77 -17.23
C ILE A 57 0.73 5.41 -15.89
N LEU A 58 -0.43 6.07 -15.78
CA LEU A 58 -0.85 6.70 -14.54
C LEU A 58 -1.22 5.62 -13.52
N GLY A 59 -0.69 5.77 -12.32
CA GLY A 59 -1.05 4.98 -11.15
C GLY A 59 -1.80 5.82 -10.13
N ILE A 60 -2.85 5.28 -9.53
CA ILE A 60 -3.62 5.99 -8.50
C ILE A 60 -3.49 5.27 -7.16
N ILE A 61 -3.20 6.06 -6.14
CA ILE A 61 -3.21 5.64 -4.74
C ILE A 61 -4.65 5.71 -4.26
N MET A 62 -5.26 4.56 -4.00
CA MET A 62 -6.68 4.48 -3.66
C MET A 62 -7.01 5.03 -2.27
N LEU A 63 -6.08 4.85 -1.31
CA LEU A 63 -6.27 5.28 0.07
C LEU A 63 -6.15 6.80 0.18
N LYS A 64 -7.27 7.49 0.38
CA LYS A 64 -7.36 8.94 0.58
C LYS A 64 -6.79 9.36 1.94
N GLN A 65 -6.69 10.66 2.17
CA GLN A 65 -6.14 11.21 3.41
C GLN A 65 -6.99 10.85 4.65
N ASP A 66 -8.28 10.70 4.48
CA ASP A 66 -9.24 10.29 5.51
C ASP A 66 -9.37 8.77 5.69
N ASN A 67 -8.49 7.98 5.06
CA ASN A 67 -8.54 6.53 5.01
C ASN A 67 -9.79 5.96 4.32
N SER A 68 -10.44 6.71 3.45
CA SER A 68 -11.51 6.23 2.58
C SER A 68 -11.01 5.88 1.18
N CYS A 69 -11.83 5.17 0.41
CA CYS A 69 -11.55 4.76 -0.97
C CYS A 69 -12.80 4.92 -1.84
N ASN A 70 -12.64 5.45 -3.07
CA ASN A 70 -13.69 5.45 -4.09
C ASN A 70 -13.69 4.15 -4.89
N PHE A 71 -12.55 3.47 -4.95
CA PHE A 71 -12.44 2.19 -5.63
C PHE A 71 -11.40 1.30 -4.98
N GLY A 72 -11.49 0.01 -5.26
CA GLY A 72 -10.48 -0.97 -4.89
C GLY A 72 -10.40 -2.07 -5.95
N VAL A 73 -9.38 -2.92 -5.87
CA VAL A 73 -9.06 -3.90 -6.91
C VAL A 73 -8.66 -5.24 -6.32
N ILE A 74 -9.16 -6.32 -6.92
CA ILE A 74 -8.61 -7.66 -6.75
C ILE A 74 -7.69 -7.90 -7.95
N ASP A 75 -6.39 -8.14 -7.71
CA ASP A 75 -5.43 -8.47 -8.76
C ASP A 75 -5.30 -10.00 -8.85
N VAL A 76 -5.84 -10.55 -9.93
CA VAL A 76 -5.85 -12.00 -10.19
C VAL A 76 -4.72 -12.33 -11.13
N ASP A 77 -3.66 -12.94 -10.61
CA ASP A 77 -2.56 -13.47 -11.41
C ASP A 77 -2.99 -14.73 -12.18
N ILE A 78 -2.89 -14.68 -13.50
CA ILE A 78 -3.17 -15.81 -14.39
C ILE A 78 -1.87 -16.17 -15.12
N ARG A 79 -1.44 -17.42 -14.99
CA ARG A 79 -0.21 -17.89 -15.63
C ARG A 79 -0.53 -18.70 -16.90
N GLY A 80 0.01 -18.26 -18.04
CA GLY A 80 -0.08 -18.92 -19.34
C GLY A 80 -1.22 -18.38 -20.23
N GLU A 81 -0.91 -18.05 -21.49
CA GLU A 81 -1.85 -17.42 -22.43
C GLU A 81 -3.10 -18.25 -22.76
N VAL A 82 -2.94 -19.56 -22.90
CA VAL A 82 -4.07 -20.47 -23.21
C VAL A 82 -5.12 -20.47 -22.08
N LYS A 83 -4.68 -20.31 -20.83
CA LYS A 83 -5.54 -20.25 -19.66
C LYS A 83 -6.16 -18.86 -19.46
N LEU A 84 -5.59 -17.82 -20.04
CA LEU A 84 -6.03 -16.45 -19.82
C LEU A 84 -7.46 -16.22 -20.32
N ASN A 85 -7.74 -16.53 -21.60
CA ASN A 85 -9.05 -16.29 -22.22
C ASN A 85 -10.13 -17.12 -21.52
N GLU A 86 -9.87 -18.39 -21.27
CA GLU A 86 -10.81 -19.27 -20.53
C GLU A 86 -11.07 -18.75 -19.13
N THR A 87 -10.02 -18.28 -18.42
CA THR A 87 -10.17 -17.74 -17.09
C THR A 87 -10.92 -16.41 -17.08
N LEU A 88 -10.66 -15.51 -18.05
CA LEU A 88 -11.38 -14.25 -18.20
C LEU A 88 -12.87 -14.48 -18.48
N GLU A 89 -13.23 -15.44 -19.36
CA GLU A 89 -14.61 -15.82 -19.63
C GLU A 89 -15.32 -16.40 -18.37
N ASN A 90 -14.61 -17.25 -17.62
CA ASN A 90 -15.12 -17.81 -16.39
C ASN A 90 -15.34 -16.75 -15.30
N LEU A 91 -14.36 -15.84 -15.14
CA LEU A 91 -14.48 -14.69 -14.24
C LEU A 91 -15.66 -13.81 -14.62
N GLU A 92 -15.79 -13.47 -15.89
CA GLU A 92 -16.87 -12.64 -16.40
C GLU A 92 -18.24 -13.25 -16.07
N LYS A 93 -18.42 -14.56 -16.27
CA LYS A 93 -19.65 -15.28 -15.90
C LYS A 93 -19.94 -15.20 -14.41
N LYS A 94 -18.91 -15.41 -13.57
CA LYS A 94 -19.04 -15.38 -12.11
C LYS A 94 -19.42 -14.01 -11.55
N ILE A 95 -18.86 -12.92 -12.15
CA ILE A 95 -19.08 -11.56 -11.63
C ILE A 95 -20.34 -10.87 -12.15
N ARG A 96 -21.13 -11.51 -13.02
CA ARG A 96 -22.33 -10.87 -13.64
C ARG A 96 -23.29 -10.27 -12.61
N LYS A 97 -23.49 -10.98 -11.49
CA LYS A 97 -24.41 -10.56 -10.42
C LYS A 97 -23.71 -9.77 -9.30
N THR A 98 -22.46 -9.39 -9.49
CA THR A 98 -21.69 -8.60 -8.52
C THR A 98 -21.47 -7.18 -9.04
N PRO A 99 -21.15 -6.21 -8.18
CA PRO A 99 -20.77 -4.87 -8.60
C PRO A 99 -19.35 -4.78 -9.20
N LEU A 100 -18.68 -5.91 -9.41
CA LEU A 100 -17.30 -5.92 -9.93
C LEU A 100 -17.27 -5.69 -11.45
N VAL A 101 -16.23 -4.96 -11.90
CA VAL A 101 -15.90 -4.73 -13.31
C VAL A 101 -14.59 -5.44 -13.62
N LEU A 102 -14.61 -6.30 -14.64
CA LEU A 102 -13.44 -7.06 -15.08
C LEU A 102 -12.65 -6.28 -16.12
N CYS A 103 -11.36 -6.08 -15.86
CA CYS A 103 -10.39 -5.59 -16.83
C CYS A 103 -9.22 -6.57 -16.96
N ARG A 104 -8.67 -6.70 -18.16
CA ARG A 104 -7.40 -7.40 -18.39
C ARG A 104 -6.25 -6.60 -17.74
N SER A 105 -5.34 -7.27 -17.02
CA SER A 105 -4.19 -6.63 -16.40
C SER A 105 -2.96 -6.57 -17.33
N LYS A 106 -1.94 -5.82 -16.92
CA LYS A 106 -0.69 -5.64 -17.68
C LYS A 106 0.06 -6.95 -17.93
N SER A 107 0.10 -7.83 -16.94
CA SER A 107 0.86 -9.09 -16.97
C SER A 107 0.12 -10.25 -17.59
N GLY A 108 -1.05 -10.01 -18.19
CA GLY A 108 -1.91 -11.07 -18.71
C GLY A 108 -2.83 -11.69 -17.65
N GLY A 109 -2.98 -11.07 -16.47
CA GLY A 109 -3.98 -11.43 -15.46
C GLY A 109 -5.27 -10.63 -15.59
N ALA A 110 -6.01 -10.50 -14.49
CA ALA A 110 -7.25 -9.75 -14.42
C ALA A 110 -7.28 -8.81 -13.21
N HIS A 111 -7.75 -7.58 -13.42
CA HIS A 111 -8.16 -6.67 -12.37
C HIS A 111 -9.68 -6.69 -12.25
N LEU A 112 -10.18 -6.95 -11.04
CA LEU A 112 -11.60 -6.81 -10.73
C LEU A 112 -11.79 -5.54 -9.92
N TYR A 113 -12.33 -4.50 -10.55
CA TYR A 113 -12.56 -3.20 -9.92
C TYR A 113 -13.90 -3.19 -9.19
N LEU A 114 -13.89 -2.66 -7.96
CA LEU A 114 -15.08 -2.28 -7.20
C LEU A 114 -15.10 -0.78 -7.05
N PHE A 115 -16.17 -0.12 -7.55
CA PHE A 115 -16.35 1.31 -7.47
C PHE A 115 -17.44 1.68 -6.45
N CYS A 116 -17.16 2.68 -5.61
CA CYS A 116 -18.07 3.14 -4.57
C CYS A 116 -18.31 4.65 -4.66
N ASN A 117 -19.57 5.05 -4.51
CA ASN A 117 -19.98 6.44 -4.37
C ASN A 117 -21.19 6.51 -3.43
N PRO A 118 -21.08 7.17 -2.25
CA PRO A 118 -19.89 7.83 -1.73
C PRO A 118 -18.72 6.86 -1.44
N SER A 119 -17.52 7.42 -1.19
CA SER A 119 -16.35 6.66 -0.74
C SER A 119 -16.69 5.87 0.54
N ILE A 120 -16.05 4.70 0.70
CA ILE A 120 -16.19 3.87 1.89
C ILE A 120 -14.84 3.77 2.62
N SER A 121 -14.84 3.34 3.89
CA SER A 121 -13.59 3.13 4.61
C SER A 121 -12.71 2.10 3.89
N ALA A 122 -11.39 2.28 3.91
CA ALA A 122 -10.47 1.31 3.33
C ALA A 122 -10.57 -0.06 4.01
N VAL A 123 -10.91 -0.09 5.31
CA VAL A 123 -11.18 -1.36 6.04
C VAL A 123 -12.33 -2.12 5.41
N ASP A 124 -13.44 -1.43 5.13
CA ASP A 124 -14.61 -2.04 4.51
C ASP A 124 -14.35 -2.43 3.05
N MET A 125 -13.63 -1.59 2.30
CA MET A 125 -13.23 -1.88 0.92
C MET A 125 -12.42 -3.18 0.88
N VAL A 126 -11.36 -3.29 1.66
CA VAL A 126 -10.48 -4.47 1.71
C VAL A 126 -11.25 -5.70 2.21
N ALA A 127 -12.12 -5.56 3.21
CA ALA A 127 -12.94 -6.65 3.70
C ALA A 127 -13.87 -7.20 2.60
N LYS A 128 -14.54 -6.31 1.86
CA LYS A 128 -15.45 -6.72 0.77
C LYS A 128 -14.72 -7.33 -0.42
N LEU A 129 -13.59 -6.79 -0.80
CA LEU A 129 -12.78 -7.36 -1.88
C LEU A 129 -12.25 -8.76 -1.53
N ASN A 130 -11.80 -8.97 -0.29
CA ASN A 130 -11.41 -10.31 0.18
C ASN A 130 -12.60 -11.29 0.16
N GLU A 131 -13.78 -10.83 0.56
CA GLU A 131 -15.01 -11.63 0.51
C GLU A 131 -15.35 -12.03 -0.93
N PHE A 132 -15.34 -11.07 -1.87
CA PHE A 132 -15.56 -11.35 -3.29
C PHE A 132 -14.49 -12.29 -3.87
N ALA A 133 -13.21 -12.06 -3.56
CA ALA A 133 -12.12 -12.92 -4.01
C ALA A 133 -12.33 -14.38 -3.54
N ALA A 134 -12.70 -14.58 -2.27
CA ALA A 134 -13.01 -15.90 -1.73
C ALA A 134 -14.21 -16.53 -2.43
N GLN A 135 -15.32 -15.80 -2.62
CA GLN A 135 -16.51 -16.29 -3.33
C GLN A 135 -16.21 -16.73 -4.76
N LEU A 136 -15.33 -16.01 -5.44
CA LEU A 136 -14.93 -16.30 -6.80
C LEU A 136 -13.93 -17.45 -6.92
N GLY A 137 -13.36 -17.92 -5.78
CA GLY A 137 -12.32 -18.94 -5.72
C GLY A 137 -10.91 -18.39 -5.97
N TYR A 138 -10.71 -17.08 -5.77
CA TYR A 138 -9.44 -16.38 -5.89
C TYR A 138 -8.98 -15.76 -4.56
N GLY A 139 -9.38 -16.34 -3.44
CA GLY A 139 -8.87 -15.99 -2.12
C GLY A 139 -7.34 -16.11 -2.10
N GLY A 140 -6.67 -15.13 -1.49
CA GLY A 140 -5.22 -15.02 -1.51
C GLY A 140 -4.65 -14.22 -2.68
N SER A 141 -5.48 -13.72 -3.62
CA SER A 141 -5.09 -12.69 -4.59
C SER A 141 -4.69 -11.40 -3.90
N GLU A 142 -3.84 -10.60 -4.54
CA GLU A 142 -3.52 -9.26 -4.03
C GLU A 142 -4.75 -8.37 -4.04
N ILE A 143 -4.98 -7.69 -2.92
CA ILE A 143 -6.06 -6.73 -2.76
C ILE A 143 -5.48 -5.32 -2.66
N PHE A 144 -6.07 -4.39 -3.38
CA PHE A 144 -5.73 -2.99 -3.32
C PHE A 144 -6.94 -2.17 -2.83
N PRO A 145 -6.76 -1.24 -1.88
CA PRO A 145 -5.50 -0.83 -1.27
C PRO A 145 -4.88 -1.96 -0.42
N LYS A 146 -3.52 -2.03 -0.39
CA LYS A 146 -2.78 -3.02 0.43
C LYS A 146 -2.84 -2.68 1.93
N GLN A 147 -3.06 -1.44 2.26
CA GLN A 147 -3.22 -0.93 3.63
C GLN A 147 -4.59 -0.28 3.83
N THR A 148 -5.05 -0.25 5.08
CA THR A 148 -6.33 0.33 5.47
C THR A 148 -6.20 1.66 6.20
N SER A 149 -4.97 2.02 6.59
CA SER A 149 -4.63 3.29 7.21
C SER A 149 -3.26 3.77 6.76
N ARG A 150 -3.00 5.06 6.90
CA ARG A 150 -1.68 5.64 6.70
C ARG A 150 -0.87 5.53 7.98
N ALA A 151 0.40 5.14 7.86
CA ALA A 151 1.29 5.04 9.00
C ALA A 151 1.64 6.42 9.58
N ASN A 152 1.83 7.41 8.71
CA ASN A 152 2.11 8.82 9.03
C ASN A 152 1.88 9.70 7.78
N ASP A 153 2.11 11.01 7.91
CA ASP A 153 1.90 11.99 6.82
C ASP A 153 2.88 11.81 5.63
N LEU A 154 3.97 11.06 5.81
CA LEU A 154 4.96 10.77 4.76
C LEU A 154 4.66 9.45 4.03
N ASP A 155 3.74 8.65 4.54
CA ASP A 155 3.30 7.43 3.87
C ASP A 155 2.46 7.80 2.64
N ARG A 156 2.98 7.54 1.45
CA ARG A 156 2.28 7.79 0.18
C ARG A 156 1.27 6.70 -0.16
N GLY A 157 1.36 5.54 0.47
CA GLY A 157 0.54 4.39 0.13
C GLY A 157 0.98 3.68 -1.15
N ASN A 158 0.31 2.56 -1.43
CA ASN A 158 0.50 1.81 -2.67
C ASN A 158 -0.46 2.34 -3.75
N TRP A 159 -0.02 2.30 -4.98
CA TRP A 159 -0.84 2.64 -6.14
C TRP A 159 -0.96 1.47 -7.10
N ILE A 160 -1.99 1.51 -7.93
CA ILE A 160 -2.21 0.56 -9.01
C ILE A 160 -2.22 1.30 -10.35
N ASN A 161 -1.61 0.67 -11.36
CA ASN A 161 -1.68 1.18 -12.73
C ASN A 161 -3.12 1.13 -13.24
N LEU A 162 -3.60 2.24 -13.82
CA LEU A 162 -4.93 2.30 -14.41
C LEU A 162 -5.03 1.46 -15.70
N CYS A 163 -6.24 1.03 -16.02
CA CYS A 163 -6.60 0.49 -17.32
C CYS A 163 -6.71 1.60 -18.37
N TYR A 164 -6.88 1.24 -19.64
CA TYR A 164 -7.05 2.16 -20.78
C TYR A 164 -5.87 3.11 -21.03
N TRP A 165 -4.64 2.73 -20.69
CA TRP A 165 -3.49 3.45 -21.21
C TRP A 165 -3.43 3.30 -22.75
N ASP A 166 -3.30 4.42 -23.48
CA ASP A 166 -3.47 4.54 -24.94
C ASP A 166 -4.92 4.32 -25.42
N GLY A 167 -5.90 4.63 -24.56
CA GLY A 167 -7.33 4.61 -24.89
C GLY A 167 -7.79 3.24 -25.40
N ASP A 168 -8.50 3.22 -26.52
CA ASP A 168 -9.06 1.99 -27.09
C ASP A 168 -8.04 1.07 -27.77
N LYS A 169 -6.79 1.54 -27.96
CA LYS A 169 -5.67 0.71 -28.45
C LYS A 169 -5.05 -0.16 -27.36
N THR A 170 -5.50 0.02 -26.12
CA THR A 170 -4.96 -0.67 -24.95
C THR A 170 -5.16 -2.18 -25.03
N GLU A 171 -4.19 -2.93 -24.43
CA GLU A 171 -4.38 -4.34 -24.09
C GLU A 171 -5.01 -4.54 -22.69
N ARG A 172 -5.28 -3.43 -21.95
CA ARG A 172 -5.84 -3.42 -20.59
C ARG A 172 -7.29 -2.91 -20.61
N TYR A 173 -8.10 -3.56 -21.39
CA TYR A 173 -9.49 -3.23 -21.62
C TYR A 173 -10.44 -3.98 -20.68
N ALA A 174 -11.62 -3.43 -20.49
CA ALA A 174 -12.69 -4.12 -19.78
C ALA A 174 -13.40 -5.16 -20.68
N ILE A 175 -13.94 -6.19 -20.02
CA ILE A 175 -14.69 -7.26 -20.69
C ILE A 175 -16.09 -7.32 -20.08
N HIS A 176 -17.10 -7.30 -20.95
CA HIS A 176 -18.49 -7.49 -20.55
C HIS A 176 -19.29 -8.19 -21.65
N ASN A 177 -20.11 -9.19 -21.29
CA ASN A 177 -20.86 -10.05 -22.21
C ASN A 177 -20.01 -10.65 -23.34
N GLY A 178 -18.79 -11.08 -23.00
CA GLY A 178 -17.85 -11.66 -23.94
C GLY A 178 -17.22 -10.67 -24.92
N LYS A 179 -17.42 -9.37 -24.75
CA LYS A 179 -16.89 -8.31 -25.62
C LYS A 179 -15.82 -7.49 -24.92
N LYS A 180 -14.78 -7.11 -25.66
CA LYS A 180 -13.89 -6.01 -25.31
C LYS A 180 -14.70 -4.71 -25.37
N LEU A 181 -14.71 -3.94 -24.30
CA LEU A 181 -15.34 -2.63 -24.25
C LEU A 181 -14.38 -1.55 -24.73
N ASP A 182 -14.88 -0.54 -25.41
CA ASP A 182 -14.17 0.72 -25.60
C ASP A 182 -14.16 1.55 -24.29
N LEU A 183 -13.46 2.68 -24.29
CA LEU A 183 -13.32 3.52 -23.11
C LEU A 183 -14.67 4.08 -22.62
N GLU A 184 -15.55 4.48 -23.53
CA GLU A 184 -16.86 5.04 -23.19
C GLU A 184 -17.79 3.97 -22.62
N GLU A 185 -17.86 2.81 -23.26
CA GLU A 185 -18.62 1.64 -22.80
C GLU A 185 -18.14 1.16 -21.41
N PHE A 186 -16.82 1.19 -21.18
CA PHE A 186 -16.24 0.88 -19.85
C PHE A 186 -16.71 1.86 -18.79
N ILE A 187 -16.63 3.17 -19.06
CA ILE A 187 -17.05 4.19 -18.11
C ILE A 187 -18.54 4.04 -17.79
N ASP A 188 -19.39 3.84 -18.82
CA ASP A 188 -20.83 3.61 -18.64
C ASP A 188 -21.11 2.38 -17.78
N LEU A 189 -20.39 1.28 -18.01
CA LEU A 189 -20.50 0.07 -17.21
C LEU A 189 -20.04 0.30 -15.77
N ALA A 190 -18.91 0.98 -15.57
CA ALA A 190 -18.35 1.26 -14.25
C ALA A 190 -19.29 2.17 -13.42
N GLU A 191 -19.81 3.23 -14.03
CA GLU A 191 -20.80 4.11 -13.38
C GLU A 191 -22.08 3.36 -13.04
N LYS A 192 -22.60 2.52 -13.94
CA LYS A 192 -23.78 1.68 -13.69
C LYS A 192 -23.57 0.69 -12.56
N LYS A 193 -22.36 0.13 -12.42
CA LYS A 193 -22.00 -0.83 -11.36
C LYS A 193 -21.50 -0.15 -10.10
N THR A 194 -21.26 1.17 -10.09
CA THR A 194 -20.89 1.93 -8.90
C THR A 194 -21.96 1.75 -7.82
N THR A 195 -21.52 1.44 -6.62
CA THR A 195 -22.40 1.05 -5.51
C THR A 195 -22.09 1.88 -4.26
N ASN A 196 -22.79 1.62 -3.16
CA ASN A 196 -22.52 2.21 -1.84
C ASN A 196 -22.41 1.10 -0.78
N TYR A 197 -22.01 1.48 0.42
CA TYR A 197 -21.79 0.53 1.52
C TYR A 197 -23.01 -0.34 1.81
N ASP A 198 -24.21 0.25 1.89
CA ASP A 198 -25.44 -0.47 2.23
C ASP A 198 -25.80 -1.54 1.18
N LYS A 199 -25.65 -1.21 -0.10
CA LYS A 199 -25.87 -2.16 -1.20
C LYS A 199 -24.81 -3.26 -1.19
N LEU A 200 -23.56 -2.94 -0.85
CA LEU A 200 -22.49 -3.94 -0.73
C LEU A 200 -22.82 -5.00 0.32
N GLN A 201 -23.44 -4.63 1.44
CA GLN A 201 -23.84 -5.59 2.47
C GLN A 201 -24.87 -6.60 1.96
N GLN A 202 -25.71 -6.25 0.99
CA GLN A 202 -26.70 -7.15 0.38
C GLN A 202 -26.06 -8.22 -0.52
N HIS A 203 -24.83 -7.98 -1.02
CA HIS A 203 -24.05 -8.96 -1.80
C HIS A 203 -23.28 -9.96 -0.94
N THR A 204 -23.43 -9.95 0.37
CA THR A 204 -22.80 -10.94 1.26
C THR A 204 -23.52 -12.28 1.07
N PRO A 205 -22.82 -13.36 0.66
CA PRO A 205 -23.45 -14.67 0.58
C PRO A 205 -23.88 -15.10 1.97
N LYS A 206 -25.08 -15.69 2.06
CA LYS A 206 -25.53 -16.33 3.29
C LYS A 206 -24.73 -17.63 3.46
N LEU A 207 -23.57 -17.54 4.12
CA LEU A 207 -22.78 -18.72 4.47
C LEU A 207 -23.55 -19.56 5.48
N LEU A 208 -23.40 -20.88 5.41
CA LEU A 208 -23.91 -21.77 6.42
C LEU A 208 -23.26 -21.46 7.77
N ASP A 209 -23.99 -21.62 8.88
CA ASP A 209 -23.48 -21.34 10.24
C ASP A 209 -22.37 -22.29 10.69
N HIS A 210 -22.17 -23.40 9.96
CA HIS A 210 -21.02 -24.27 10.18
C HIS A 210 -19.71 -23.49 10.09
N PHE A 211 -18.82 -23.68 11.07
CA PHE A 211 -17.53 -22.99 11.18
C PHE A 211 -17.60 -21.45 11.32
N SER A 212 -18.69 -20.90 11.87
CA SER A 212 -18.83 -19.47 12.11
C SER A 212 -17.73 -18.90 13.03
N ASP A 213 -17.20 -19.73 13.92
CA ASP A 213 -16.09 -19.48 14.84
C ASP A 213 -14.72 -19.98 14.33
N GLY A 214 -14.70 -20.67 13.19
CA GLY A 214 -13.52 -21.25 12.53
C GLY A 214 -13.09 -20.50 11.27
N PRO A 215 -12.16 -21.10 10.48
CA PRO A 215 -11.69 -20.48 9.25
C PRO A 215 -12.82 -20.22 8.23
N PRO A 216 -12.98 -19.01 7.68
CA PRO A 216 -13.99 -18.70 6.66
C PRO A 216 -13.89 -19.60 5.42
N CYS A 217 -12.69 -20.03 5.05
CA CYS A 217 -12.48 -20.93 3.91
C CYS A 217 -13.23 -22.25 4.07
N LEU A 218 -13.35 -22.78 5.29
CA LEU A 218 -14.14 -23.98 5.56
C LEU A 218 -15.64 -23.72 5.39
N GLN A 219 -16.14 -22.55 5.81
CA GLN A 219 -17.52 -22.15 5.54
C GLN A 219 -17.82 -22.04 4.03
N HIS A 220 -16.92 -21.44 3.27
CA HIS A 220 -17.08 -21.35 1.81
C HIS A 220 -17.09 -22.70 1.15
N ILE A 221 -16.16 -23.59 1.50
CA ILE A 221 -16.07 -24.94 0.93
C ILE A 221 -17.35 -25.75 1.19
N ILE A 222 -17.89 -25.67 2.41
CA ILE A 222 -19.16 -26.33 2.72
C ILE A 222 -20.34 -25.73 1.94
N THR A 223 -20.42 -24.40 1.90
CA THR A 223 -21.54 -23.69 1.25
C THR A 223 -21.55 -23.90 -0.26
N LEU A 224 -20.38 -23.93 -0.89
CA LEU A 224 -20.20 -24.02 -2.35
C LEU A 224 -20.04 -25.47 -2.84
N GLY A 225 -19.87 -26.40 -1.92
CA GLY A 225 -19.52 -27.79 -2.19
C GLY A 225 -18.01 -28.03 -2.27
N PHE A 226 -17.63 -29.30 -2.09
CA PHE A 226 -16.23 -29.70 -2.13
C PHE A 226 -15.74 -29.77 -3.59
N PRO A 227 -14.68 -29.04 -3.97
CA PRO A 227 -14.12 -29.17 -5.31
C PRO A 227 -13.65 -30.60 -5.60
N GLU A 228 -13.83 -31.03 -6.85
CA GLU A 228 -13.41 -32.38 -7.28
C GLU A 228 -11.93 -32.63 -6.96
N GLY A 229 -11.60 -33.82 -6.49
CA GLY A 229 -10.23 -34.21 -6.11
C GLY A 229 -9.71 -33.58 -4.80
N SER A 230 -10.49 -32.75 -4.11
CA SER A 230 -10.04 -32.02 -2.92
C SER A 230 -10.64 -32.49 -1.59
N ARG A 231 -11.48 -33.52 -1.60
CA ARG A 231 -12.20 -34.02 -0.39
C ARG A 231 -11.26 -34.35 0.77
N ASN A 232 -10.17 -35.04 0.50
CA ASN A 232 -9.21 -35.43 1.53
C ASN A 232 -8.55 -34.24 2.22
N ILE A 233 -8.04 -33.25 1.45
CA ILE A 233 -7.38 -32.07 2.01
C ILE A 233 -8.38 -31.14 2.73
N SER A 234 -9.61 -31.06 2.23
CA SER A 234 -10.68 -30.29 2.88
C SER A 234 -11.06 -30.95 4.22
N LEU A 235 -11.27 -32.25 4.23
CA LEU A 235 -11.60 -33.00 5.46
C LEU A 235 -10.45 -32.96 6.48
N PHE A 236 -9.17 -32.95 6.02
CA PHE A 236 -8.02 -32.75 6.90
C PHE A 236 -8.13 -31.41 7.66
N ASN A 237 -8.45 -30.32 6.98
CA ASN A 237 -8.59 -29.02 7.62
C ASN A 237 -9.81 -28.92 8.52
N VAL A 238 -10.90 -29.63 8.20
CA VAL A 238 -12.05 -29.79 9.06
C VAL A 238 -11.65 -30.56 10.35
N GLY A 239 -10.84 -31.60 10.22
CA GLY A 239 -10.29 -32.34 11.37
C GLY A 239 -9.41 -31.47 12.27
N VAL A 240 -8.57 -30.59 11.68
CA VAL A 240 -7.79 -29.62 12.45
C VAL A 240 -8.71 -28.65 13.22
N TYR A 241 -9.80 -28.21 12.60
CA TYR A 241 -10.77 -27.33 13.25
C TYR A 241 -11.48 -28.05 14.41
N PHE A 242 -12.03 -29.25 14.19
CA PHE A 242 -12.72 -29.99 15.25
C PHE A 242 -11.78 -30.31 16.41
N ARG A 243 -10.53 -30.71 16.13
CA ARG A 243 -9.54 -30.95 17.18
C ARG A 243 -9.24 -29.71 18.03
N LYS A 244 -9.28 -28.54 17.45
CA LYS A 244 -9.11 -27.27 18.20
C LYS A 244 -10.35 -26.94 19.03
N LYS A 245 -11.54 -27.22 18.49
CA LYS A 245 -12.82 -26.85 19.10
C LYS A 245 -13.25 -27.86 20.16
N ASN A 246 -13.10 -29.14 19.89
CA ASN A 246 -13.52 -30.25 20.75
C ASN A 246 -12.42 -31.30 20.85
N PRO A 247 -11.34 -31.07 21.65
CA PRO A 247 -10.19 -31.95 21.70
C PRO A 247 -10.51 -33.41 22.08
N ASP A 248 -11.56 -33.63 22.83
CA ASP A 248 -11.91 -34.97 23.36
C ASP A 248 -12.65 -35.82 22.32
N ASP A 249 -13.62 -35.27 21.59
CA ASP A 249 -14.54 -35.99 20.71
C ASP A 249 -14.40 -35.65 19.22
N TRP A 250 -13.37 -34.93 18.83
CA TRP A 250 -13.19 -34.45 17.45
C TRP A 250 -13.18 -35.54 16.37
N GLN A 251 -12.76 -36.75 16.73
CA GLN A 251 -12.72 -37.87 15.79
C GLN A 251 -14.15 -38.28 15.38
N GLU A 252 -15.06 -38.30 16.33
CA GLU A 252 -16.47 -38.60 16.07
C GLU A 252 -17.14 -37.49 15.28
N ASP A 253 -16.83 -36.22 15.63
CA ASP A 253 -17.29 -35.04 14.89
C ASP A 253 -16.82 -35.10 13.42
N LEU A 254 -15.56 -35.49 13.18
CA LEU A 254 -15.01 -35.58 11.82
C LEU A 254 -15.67 -36.71 11.02
N MET A 255 -15.91 -37.87 11.64
CA MET A 255 -16.62 -39.01 11.00
C MET A 255 -18.04 -38.63 10.64
N ARG A 256 -18.77 -38.01 11.58
CA ARG A 256 -20.14 -37.55 11.37
C ARG A 256 -20.18 -36.52 10.22
N PHE A 257 -19.28 -35.54 10.24
CA PHE A 257 -19.14 -34.52 9.21
C PHE A 257 -18.90 -35.11 7.81
N ASN A 258 -18.05 -36.14 7.70
CA ASN A 258 -17.79 -36.84 6.44
C ASN A 258 -19.08 -37.44 5.83
N TYR A 259 -19.96 -38.01 6.65
CA TYR A 259 -21.20 -38.59 6.15
C TYR A 259 -22.30 -37.57 5.85
N GLU A 260 -22.37 -36.49 6.63
CA GLU A 260 -23.47 -35.55 6.53
C GLU A 260 -23.24 -34.48 5.48
N HIS A 261 -21.98 -34.10 5.21
CA HIS A 261 -21.67 -32.89 4.44
C HIS A 261 -20.85 -33.13 3.17
N LEU A 262 -20.23 -34.29 2.99
CA LEU A 262 -19.58 -34.59 1.72
C LEU A 262 -20.60 -35.22 0.74
N PRO A 263 -20.65 -34.75 -0.53
CA PRO A 263 -21.53 -35.33 -1.56
C PRO A 263 -21.30 -36.82 -1.77
N GLU A 264 -20.06 -37.25 -1.65
CA GLU A 264 -19.62 -38.64 -1.54
C GLU A 264 -18.72 -38.77 -0.33
N ALA A 265 -19.16 -39.42 0.71
CA ALA A 265 -18.36 -39.65 1.89
C ALA A 265 -17.08 -40.44 1.57
N LEU A 266 -15.97 -40.04 2.18
CA LEU A 266 -14.73 -40.81 2.08
C LEU A 266 -14.90 -42.13 2.81
N PRO A 267 -14.29 -43.24 2.33
CA PRO A 267 -14.29 -44.51 2.99
C PRO A 267 -13.74 -44.42 4.42
N SER A 268 -14.31 -45.17 5.36
CA SER A 268 -13.91 -45.11 6.77
C SER A 268 -12.42 -45.37 7.00
N GLY A 269 -11.77 -46.18 6.13
CA GLY A 269 -10.33 -46.41 6.17
C GLY A 269 -9.50 -45.15 5.86
N GLU A 270 -9.95 -44.31 4.92
CA GLU A 270 -9.31 -43.04 4.59
C GLU A 270 -9.51 -42.02 5.72
N VAL A 271 -10.72 -41.91 6.26
CA VAL A 271 -11.02 -41.02 7.40
C VAL A 271 -10.17 -41.41 8.60
N ASN A 272 -10.04 -42.70 8.92
CA ASN A 272 -9.19 -43.20 9.99
C ASN A 272 -7.70 -42.86 9.75
N THR A 273 -7.24 -42.85 8.51
CA THR A 273 -5.89 -42.45 8.17
C THR A 273 -5.68 -40.95 8.41
N LEU A 274 -6.68 -40.13 8.06
CA LEU A 274 -6.68 -38.67 8.37
C LEU A 274 -6.66 -38.43 9.89
N ILE A 275 -7.52 -39.15 10.65
CA ILE A 275 -7.56 -39.09 12.12
C ILE A 275 -6.17 -39.40 12.70
N LYS A 276 -5.57 -40.53 12.31
CA LYS A 276 -4.20 -40.85 12.73
C LYS A 276 -3.18 -39.80 12.38
N SER A 277 -3.30 -39.18 11.19
CA SER A 277 -2.41 -38.09 10.76
C SER A 277 -2.59 -36.87 11.67
N VAL A 278 -3.82 -36.37 11.81
CA VAL A 278 -4.12 -35.19 12.64
C VAL A 278 -3.78 -35.42 14.11
N SER A 279 -3.85 -36.64 14.64
CA SER A 279 -3.53 -37.01 16.04
C SER A 279 -2.02 -36.93 16.34
N ARG A 280 -1.14 -37.18 15.36
CA ARG A 280 0.33 -37.31 15.58
C ARG A 280 1.02 -36.09 16.13
N LYS A 281 0.57 -34.89 15.76
CA LYS A 281 1.11 -33.62 16.22
C LYS A 281 0.07 -32.50 16.08
N GLU A 282 0.30 -31.37 16.70
CA GLU A 282 -0.51 -30.19 16.44
C GLU A 282 -0.26 -29.68 15.01
N TYR A 283 -1.29 -29.77 14.18
CA TYR A 283 -1.25 -29.28 12.82
C TYR A 283 -1.87 -27.89 12.73
N ALA A 284 -1.23 -27.02 11.92
CA ALA A 284 -1.84 -25.81 11.42
C ALA A 284 -2.73 -26.14 10.19
N TYR A 285 -3.66 -25.23 9.88
CA TYR A 285 -4.41 -25.30 8.62
C TYR A 285 -3.47 -25.21 7.41
N THR A 286 -3.82 -25.91 6.33
CA THR A 286 -3.03 -25.90 5.09
C THR A 286 -3.34 -24.67 4.23
N CYS A 287 -3.22 -23.48 4.81
CA CYS A 287 -3.67 -22.21 4.23
C CYS A 287 -3.06 -21.86 2.84
N LYS A 288 -1.90 -22.48 2.51
CA LYS A 288 -1.22 -22.24 1.21
C LYS A 288 -1.59 -23.27 0.14
N GLN A 289 -2.42 -24.26 0.45
CA GLN A 289 -2.78 -25.34 -0.46
C GLN A 289 -4.23 -25.19 -0.96
N ALA A 290 -4.41 -25.44 -2.26
CA ALA A 290 -5.77 -25.52 -2.81
C ALA A 290 -6.51 -26.74 -2.25
N PRO A 291 -7.85 -26.66 -2.00
CA PRO A 291 -8.71 -25.50 -2.27
C PRO A 291 -8.73 -24.44 -1.14
N ILE A 292 -8.08 -24.70 0.00
CA ILE A 292 -8.15 -23.84 1.19
C ILE A 292 -7.72 -22.40 0.89
N CYS A 293 -6.59 -22.23 0.17
CA CYS A 293 -6.10 -20.89 -0.19
C CYS A 293 -7.08 -20.12 -1.09
N ASN A 294 -7.83 -20.82 -1.95
CA ASN A 294 -8.74 -20.19 -2.91
C ASN A 294 -9.96 -19.52 -2.26
N TYR A 295 -10.28 -19.89 -1.02
CA TYR A 295 -11.42 -19.34 -0.26
C TYR A 295 -10.96 -18.58 0.98
N CYS A 296 -9.69 -18.18 1.04
CA CYS A 296 -9.11 -17.53 2.21
C CYS A 296 -9.63 -16.10 2.39
N GLU A 297 -10.21 -15.80 3.54
CA GLU A 297 -10.51 -14.47 4.06
C GLU A 297 -9.66 -14.24 5.32
N LYS A 298 -8.37 -13.95 5.13
CA LYS A 298 -7.37 -13.89 6.22
C LYS A 298 -7.76 -12.90 7.32
N SER A 299 -8.20 -11.70 6.98
CA SER A 299 -8.60 -10.65 7.92
C SER A 299 -9.75 -11.07 8.84
N LYS A 300 -10.70 -11.85 8.32
CA LYS A 300 -11.82 -12.41 9.07
C LYS A 300 -11.40 -13.63 9.89
N CYS A 301 -10.54 -14.50 9.29
CA CYS A 301 -10.04 -15.71 9.93
C CYS A 301 -9.23 -15.42 11.21
N ILE A 302 -8.40 -14.40 11.20
CA ILE A 302 -7.56 -13.99 12.33
C ILE A 302 -8.41 -13.58 13.55
N LYS A 303 -9.60 -13.04 13.31
CA LYS A 303 -10.52 -12.57 14.37
C LYS A 303 -11.38 -13.68 14.98
N ARG A 304 -11.41 -14.88 14.38
CA ARG A 304 -12.24 -15.98 14.83
C ARG A 304 -11.50 -16.87 15.82
N GLU A 305 -12.22 -17.39 16.79
CA GLU A 305 -11.71 -18.18 17.92
C GLU A 305 -10.85 -19.37 17.47
N PHE A 306 -11.33 -20.15 16.51
CA PHE A 306 -10.62 -21.31 15.96
C PHE A 306 -10.01 -21.03 14.58
N GLY A 307 -9.89 -19.75 14.20
CA GLY A 307 -9.16 -19.32 13.01
C GLY A 307 -7.64 -19.42 13.18
N VAL A 308 -6.89 -18.91 12.21
CA VAL A 308 -5.41 -18.96 12.24
C VAL A 308 -4.81 -18.14 13.38
N GLY A 309 -5.52 -17.13 13.88
CA GLY A 309 -5.10 -16.27 15.00
C GLY A 309 -5.81 -16.55 16.33
N GLY A 310 -6.66 -17.56 16.40
CA GLY A 310 -7.45 -17.85 17.59
C GLY A 310 -6.67 -18.52 18.73
N PHE A 311 -7.29 -18.62 19.91
CA PHE A 311 -6.69 -19.01 21.20
C PHE A 311 -5.99 -20.38 21.25
N GLY A 312 -6.03 -21.19 20.20
CA GLY A 312 -5.38 -22.52 20.12
C GLY A 312 -3.98 -22.54 19.50
N GLY A 313 -3.45 -21.42 19.05
CA GLY A 313 -2.06 -21.29 18.56
C GLY A 313 -1.63 -19.86 18.73
N GLY A 314 -0.64 -19.62 19.59
CA GLY A 314 -0.14 -18.27 19.84
C GLY A 314 0.02 -17.47 18.55
N LEU A 315 -0.51 -16.25 18.52
CA LEU A 315 -0.35 -15.31 17.43
C LEU A 315 1.15 -15.21 17.08
N ALA A 316 1.58 -15.89 16.04
CA ALA A 316 2.94 -15.65 15.52
C ALA A 316 2.99 -14.25 14.87
N ILE A 317 4.15 -13.61 14.96
CA ILE A 317 4.39 -12.40 14.18
C ILE A 317 4.30 -12.77 12.70
N GLU A 318 3.25 -12.30 12.02
CA GLU A 318 3.09 -12.47 10.57
C GLU A 318 3.20 -11.11 9.89
N VAL A 319 4.27 -10.97 9.11
CA VAL A 319 4.44 -9.86 8.17
C VAL A 319 3.95 -10.35 6.81
N ASP A 320 3.01 -9.63 6.22
CA ASP A 320 2.37 -9.99 4.95
C ASP A 320 3.22 -9.59 3.75
N ALA A 321 3.71 -8.35 3.77
CA ALA A 321 4.56 -7.76 2.74
C ALA A 321 5.51 -6.72 3.33
N ILE A 322 6.56 -6.40 2.56
CA ILE A 322 7.48 -5.30 2.83
C ILE A 322 7.48 -4.39 1.61
N THR A 323 7.29 -3.10 1.82
CA THR A 323 7.47 -2.07 0.81
C THR A 323 8.67 -1.21 1.21
N LYS A 324 9.59 -0.98 0.28
CA LYS A 324 10.76 -0.13 0.45
C LYS A 324 10.59 1.12 -0.40
N TYR A 325 10.65 2.28 0.24
CA TYR A 325 10.79 3.56 -0.44
C TYR A 325 12.25 3.96 -0.46
N GLU A 326 12.78 4.31 -1.58
CA GLU A 326 14.12 4.88 -1.72
C GLU A 326 14.11 6.05 -2.68
N THR A 327 14.97 7.04 -2.44
CA THR A 327 15.18 8.14 -3.36
C THR A 327 16.05 7.71 -4.55
N GLU A 328 16.03 8.47 -5.65
CA GLU A 328 16.82 8.18 -6.86
C GLU A 328 18.31 8.01 -6.55
N ASN A 329 18.84 8.85 -5.67
CA ASN A 329 20.24 8.83 -5.21
C ASN A 329 20.48 7.85 -4.03
N LYS A 330 19.44 7.12 -3.58
CA LYS A 330 19.48 6.17 -2.46
C LYS A 330 19.92 6.74 -1.11
N GLN A 331 19.87 8.04 -0.93
CA GLN A 331 20.24 8.70 0.34
C GLN A 331 19.17 8.55 1.42
N SER A 332 17.92 8.34 1.03
CA SER A 332 16.82 8.11 1.96
C SER A 332 16.14 6.77 1.68
N VAL A 333 16.03 5.94 2.72
CA VAL A 333 15.34 4.64 2.64
C VAL A 333 14.35 4.54 3.78
N ARG A 334 13.07 4.35 3.45
CA ARG A 334 12.00 4.04 4.41
C ARG A 334 11.44 2.67 4.10
N ARG A 335 11.03 1.93 5.12
CA ARG A 335 10.41 0.61 4.97
C ARG A 335 9.08 0.57 5.70
N TYR A 336 8.10 0.01 5.03
CA TYR A 336 6.80 -0.28 5.58
C TYR A 336 6.56 -1.77 5.54
N ILE A 337 6.00 -2.29 6.61
CA ILE A 337 5.50 -3.67 6.67
C ILE A 337 3.98 -3.64 6.67
N GLU A 338 3.39 -4.63 6.04
CA GLU A 338 1.96 -4.86 6.07
C GLU A 338 1.67 -6.04 7.01
N MET A 339 0.82 -5.78 8.00
CA MET A 339 0.45 -6.75 9.02
C MET A 339 -1.04 -6.65 9.30
N GLN A 340 -1.78 -7.71 9.02
CA GLN A 340 -3.22 -7.78 9.31
C GLN A 340 -4.05 -6.64 8.70
N GLY A 341 -3.65 -6.13 7.54
CA GLY A 341 -4.29 -5.00 6.86
C GLY A 341 -3.82 -3.62 7.30
N GLU A 342 -2.98 -3.54 8.33
CA GLU A 342 -2.35 -2.29 8.77
C GLU A 342 -0.96 -2.15 8.14
N ARG A 343 -0.63 -0.91 7.81
CA ARG A 343 0.67 -0.53 7.27
C ARG A 343 1.48 0.22 8.31
N ILE A 344 2.67 -0.29 8.61
CA ILE A 344 3.49 0.19 9.73
C ILE A 344 4.88 0.53 9.22
N GLU A 345 5.32 1.76 9.44
CA GLU A 345 6.71 2.14 9.19
C GLU A 345 7.64 1.50 10.20
N VAL A 346 8.74 0.90 9.74
CA VAL A 346 9.73 0.22 10.57
C VAL A 346 11.14 0.57 10.16
N THR A 347 12.01 0.67 11.16
CA THR A 347 13.47 0.76 10.95
C THR A 347 14.05 -0.64 10.74
N THR A 348 15.26 -0.72 10.19
CA THR A 348 15.96 -2.00 10.01
C THR A 348 16.11 -2.79 11.32
N PRO A 349 16.51 -2.19 12.47
CA PRO A 349 16.53 -2.91 13.75
C PRO A 349 15.17 -3.44 14.17
N GLN A 350 14.09 -2.67 13.97
CA GLN A 350 12.73 -3.09 14.30
C GLN A 350 12.24 -4.26 13.42
N LEU A 351 12.65 -4.30 12.16
CA LEU A 351 12.32 -5.40 11.25
C LEU A 351 13.07 -6.69 11.62
N LEU A 352 14.32 -6.59 12.03
CA LEU A 352 15.17 -7.76 12.31
C LEU A 352 14.96 -8.32 13.72
N ASP A 353 14.60 -7.49 14.71
CA ASP A 353 14.37 -7.91 16.08
C ASP A 353 12.88 -8.13 16.37
N GLN A 354 12.50 -9.41 16.51
CA GLN A 354 11.13 -9.81 16.80
C GLN A 354 10.54 -9.15 18.06
N ARG A 355 11.37 -8.86 19.09
CA ARG A 355 10.91 -8.22 20.34
C ARG A 355 10.55 -6.76 20.11
N GLN A 356 11.31 -6.06 19.26
CA GLN A 356 10.95 -4.70 18.86
C GLN A 356 9.68 -4.70 18.03
N LEU A 357 9.54 -5.66 17.13
CA LEU A 357 8.32 -5.80 16.34
C LEU A 357 7.10 -6.17 17.20
N GLN A 358 7.27 -7.01 18.24
CA GLN A 358 6.20 -7.25 19.23
C GLN A 358 5.71 -5.96 19.89
N LYS A 359 6.60 -5.06 20.29
CA LYS A 359 6.23 -3.76 20.88
C LYS A 359 5.38 -2.95 19.91
N ILE A 360 5.80 -2.88 18.65
CA ILE A 360 5.03 -2.22 17.60
C ILE A 360 3.65 -2.85 17.43
N CYS A 361 3.56 -4.19 17.45
CA CYS A 361 2.28 -4.88 17.37
C CYS A 361 1.36 -4.53 18.57
N VAL A 362 1.92 -4.42 19.76
CA VAL A 362 1.14 -4.00 20.94
C VAL A 362 0.67 -2.55 20.78
N GLU A 363 1.54 -1.65 20.37
CA GLU A 363 1.23 -0.22 20.23
C GLU A 363 0.24 0.08 19.08
N LYS A 364 0.39 -0.61 17.95
CA LYS A 364 -0.38 -0.31 16.73
C LYS A 364 -1.58 -1.21 16.53
N LEU A 365 -1.49 -2.47 16.95
CA LEU A 365 -2.49 -3.50 16.68
C LEU A 365 -3.22 -3.97 17.95
N ASN A 366 -2.83 -3.49 19.14
CA ASN A 366 -3.30 -3.98 20.44
C ASN A 366 -3.17 -5.52 20.59
N LYS A 367 -2.08 -6.10 20.06
CA LYS A 367 -1.82 -7.53 20.07
C LYS A 367 -0.37 -7.82 20.43
N CYS A 368 -0.15 -8.84 21.24
CA CYS A 368 1.19 -9.31 21.60
C CYS A 368 1.44 -10.70 20.96
N PRO A 369 1.94 -10.74 19.70
CA PRO A 369 2.21 -12.00 19.03
C PRO A 369 3.39 -12.75 19.68
N SER A 370 3.40 -14.07 19.61
CA SER A 370 4.52 -14.89 20.06
C SER A 370 5.71 -14.80 19.09
N THR A 371 6.94 -14.82 19.63
CA THR A 371 8.15 -14.90 18.80
C THR A 371 8.35 -16.32 18.26
N MET A 372 8.99 -16.44 17.12
CA MET A 372 9.41 -17.72 16.54
C MET A 372 10.91 -17.93 16.69
N PRO A 373 11.44 -19.16 16.51
CA PRO A 373 12.90 -19.40 16.51
C PRO A 373 13.63 -18.49 15.51
N SER A 374 14.80 -17.94 15.91
CA SER A 374 15.55 -16.94 15.12
C SER A 374 15.84 -17.37 13.68
N GLN A 375 16.27 -18.63 13.46
CA GLN A 375 16.51 -19.16 12.12
C GLN A 375 15.24 -19.12 11.23
N LYS A 376 14.07 -19.38 11.83
CA LYS A 376 12.79 -19.35 11.12
C LYS A 376 12.38 -17.92 10.79
N TRP A 377 12.66 -16.99 11.68
CA TRP A 377 12.46 -15.56 11.49
C TRP A 377 13.34 -15.02 10.37
N GLU A 378 14.64 -15.28 10.42
CA GLU A 378 15.60 -14.87 9.40
C GLU A 378 15.23 -15.39 8.00
N LYS A 379 14.84 -16.66 7.91
CA LYS A 379 14.36 -17.24 6.67
C LYS A 379 13.13 -16.50 6.15
N ARG A 380 12.17 -16.21 7.03
CA ARG A 380 10.93 -15.48 6.67
C ARG A 380 11.23 -14.06 6.20
N ILE A 381 12.08 -13.33 6.90
CA ILE A 381 12.48 -11.98 6.51
C ILE A 381 13.21 -11.99 5.16
N ASN A 382 14.11 -12.96 4.93
CA ASN A 382 14.79 -13.08 3.65
C ASN A 382 13.82 -13.36 2.48
N GLU A 383 12.83 -14.22 2.67
CA GLU A 383 11.77 -14.48 1.67
C GLU A 383 10.98 -13.19 1.35
N LEU A 384 10.66 -12.39 2.37
CA LEU A 384 9.95 -11.12 2.18
C LEU A 384 10.82 -10.06 1.51
N LEU A 385 12.11 -10.00 1.83
CA LEU A 385 13.05 -9.06 1.22
C LEU A 385 13.38 -9.42 -0.24
N GLN A 386 13.32 -10.69 -0.63
CA GLN A 386 13.43 -11.10 -2.04
C GLN A 386 12.23 -10.64 -2.89
N ASN A 387 11.07 -10.48 -2.26
CA ASN A 387 9.83 -10.04 -2.90
C ASN A 387 9.43 -8.61 -2.50
N VAL A 388 10.41 -7.80 -2.04
CA VAL A 388 10.15 -6.43 -1.61
C VAL A 388 9.70 -5.57 -2.79
N GLU A 389 8.58 -4.88 -2.61
CA GLU A 389 8.16 -3.84 -3.56
C GLU A 389 9.03 -2.60 -3.33
N VAL A 390 9.79 -2.19 -4.34
CA VAL A 390 10.62 -0.99 -4.27
C VAL A 390 9.89 0.14 -4.98
N ILE A 391 9.61 1.21 -4.24
CA ILE A 391 9.04 2.45 -4.78
C ILE A 391 10.17 3.48 -4.77
N VAL A 392 10.46 4.06 -5.94
CA VAL A 392 11.47 5.09 -6.05
C VAL A 392 10.78 6.44 -6.01
N ASP A 393 11.02 7.17 -4.93
CA ASP A 393 10.55 8.55 -4.78
C ASP A 393 11.54 9.48 -5.50
N PRO A 394 11.08 10.55 -6.15
CA PRO A 394 11.96 11.66 -6.53
C PRO A 394 12.71 12.18 -5.31
N ASP A 395 13.94 12.65 -5.50
CA ASP A 395 14.77 13.11 -4.37
C ASP A 395 14.08 14.21 -3.56
N ASP A 396 13.31 15.08 -4.22
CA ASP A 396 12.55 16.17 -3.61
C ASP A 396 11.28 15.72 -2.85
N ALA A 397 10.80 14.50 -3.07
CA ALA A 397 9.70 13.92 -2.29
C ALA A 397 10.16 13.33 -0.95
N SER A 398 11.47 13.14 -0.79
CA SER A 398 12.04 12.66 0.47
C SER A 398 11.89 13.71 1.58
N PRO A 399 11.88 13.32 2.87
CA PRO A 399 11.94 14.28 3.97
C PRO A 399 13.15 15.22 3.87
N GLN A 400 14.28 14.72 3.36
CA GLN A 400 15.48 15.51 3.13
C GLN A 400 15.26 16.50 1.98
N GLY A 401 14.72 16.09 0.84
CA GLY A 401 14.45 17.01 -0.30
C GLY A 401 13.39 18.06 0.04
N GLN A 402 12.36 17.69 0.84
CA GLN A 402 11.42 18.67 1.37
C GLN A 402 12.10 19.67 2.32
N PHE A 403 13.02 19.18 3.18
CA PHE A 403 13.84 20.04 4.04
C PHE A 403 14.71 20.98 3.19
N GLU A 404 15.32 20.51 2.11
CA GLU A 404 16.13 21.29 1.19
C GLU A 404 15.33 22.46 0.60
N LYS A 405 14.12 22.19 0.09
CA LYS A 405 13.19 23.23 -0.38
C LYS A 405 12.80 24.23 0.73
N MET A 406 12.61 23.73 1.97
CA MET A 406 12.32 24.62 3.11
C MET A 406 13.54 25.46 3.49
N LEU A 407 14.74 24.89 3.44
CA LEU A 407 15.98 25.59 3.70
C LEU A 407 16.20 26.69 2.63
N ASP A 408 16.07 26.38 1.35
CA ASP A 408 16.16 27.36 0.27
C ASP A 408 15.17 28.51 0.48
N SER A 409 13.91 28.18 0.78
CA SER A 409 12.89 29.19 1.07
C SER A 409 13.21 30.02 2.34
N PHE A 410 13.88 29.42 3.33
CA PHE A 410 14.34 30.13 4.53
C PHE A 410 15.49 31.10 4.19
N LEU A 411 16.43 30.65 3.38
CA LEU A 411 17.60 31.44 3.00
C LEU A 411 17.22 32.58 2.06
N THR A 412 16.34 32.34 1.11
CA THR A 412 15.99 33.31 0.04
C THR A 412 14.77 34.18 0.36
N GLY A 413 13.78 33.63 1.08
CA GLY A 413 12.51 34.29 1.36
C GLY A 413 12.51 35.28 2.52
N LYS A 414 13.62 35.41 3.28
CA LYS A 414 13.77 36.38 4.37
C LYS A 414 14.60 37.57 3.93
N VAL A 415 14.35 38.70 4.57
CA VAL A 415 15.22 39.89 4.42
C VAL A 415 16.63 39.53 4.85
N GLN A 416 17.57 39.68 3.95
CA GLN A 416 18.98 39.38 4.17
C GLN A 416 19.63 40.33 5.15
N ALA A 417 20.60 39.85 5.92
CA ALA A 417 21.46 40.69 6.74
C ALA A 417 22.50 41.40 5.87
N ARG A 418 22.65 42.71 6.02
CA ARG A 418 23.71 43.47 5.36
C ARG A 418 25.05 43.33 6.08
N HIS A 419 25.01 43.12 7.40
CA HIS A 419 26.20 42.94 8.26
C HIS A 419 26.05 41.71 9.15
N LYS A 420 27.20 41.14 9.54
CA LYS A 420 27.25 39.90 10.39
C LYS A 420 26.49 40.01 11.71
N ASP A 421 26.34 41.21 12.27
CA ASP A 421 25.65 41.44 13.54
C ASP A 421 24.10 41.38 13.38
N GLU A 422 23.56 41.62 12.21
CA GLU A 422 22.12 41.53 11.93
C GLU A 422 21.59 40.09 11.97
N ILE A 423 22.46 39.09 11.99
CA ILE A 423 22.06 37.68 12.15
C ILE A 423 21.30 37.44 13.45
N MET A 424 21.51 38.34 14.45
CA MET A 424 20.75 38.30 15.71
C MET A 424 19.28 38.66 15.56
N ASN A 425 18.90 39.27 14.44
CA ASN A 425 17.52 39.64 14.10
C ASN A 425 16.83 38.57 13.23
N ALA A 426 17.30 37.34 13.28
CA ALA A 426 16.80 36.20 12.50
C ALA A 426 16.90 36.41 10.96
N LYS A 427 17.89 37.17 10.51
CA LYS A 427 18.20 37.41 9.09
C LYS A 427 19.38 36.53 8.67
N PRO A 428 19.27 35.72 7.62
CA PRO A 428 20.42 35.03 7.04
C PRO A 428 21.42 36.04 6.51
N TYR A 429 22.71 35.78 6.72
CA TYR A 429 23.80 36.62 6.24
C TYR A 429 24.55 35.94 5.10
N HIS A 430 24.55 36.53 3.91
CA HIS A 430 25.33 36.08 2.78
C HIS A 430 26.73 36.70 2.81
N ASP A 431 27.76 35.84 2.76
CA ASP A 431 29.15 36.24 2.61
C ASP A 431 29.58 35.93 1.16
N PRO A 432 29.68 36.94 0.28
CA PRO A 432 30.00 36.71 -1.13
C PRO A 432 31.44 36.22 -1.31
N ASP A 433 32.37 36.59 -0.42
CA ASP A 433 33.77 36.16 -0.49
C ASP A 433 33.94 34.68 -0.25
N GLU A 434 33.12 34.13 0.62
CA GLU A 434 33.10 32.67 0.97
C GLU A 434 32.05 31.87 0.18
N ALA A 435 31.20 32.53 -0.59
CA ALA A 435 30.03 31.97 -1.27
C ALA A 435 29.17 31.11 -0.31
N LYS A 436 28.91 31.64 0.89
CA LYS A 436 28.17 30.96 1.96
C LYS A 436 27.10 31.84 2.57
N VAL A 437 26.02 31.21 3.00
CA VAL A 437 24.99 31.88 3.79
C VAL A 437 25.04 31.36 5.24
N TYR A 438 25.11 32.30 6.16
CA TYR A 438 25.18 32.05 7.61
C TYR A 438 23.83 32.34 8.27
N PHE A 439 23.45 31.49 9.21
CA PHE A 439 22.20 31.63 9.99
C PHE A 439 22.31 30.94 11.35
N ARG A 440 21.43 31.31 12.29
CA ARG A 440 21.34 30.61 13.57
C ARG A 440 20.38 29.44 13.44
N SER A 441 20.75 28.28 14.05
CA SER A 441 19.88 27.10 14.05
C SER A 441 18.51 27.35 14.68
N GLU A 442 18.44 28.19 15.71
CA GLU A 442 17.19 28.60 16.37
C GLU A 442 16.21 29.22 15.39
N ASP A 443 16.68 30.11 14.52
CA ASP A 443 15.86 30.80 13.55
C ASP A 443 15.34 29.88 12.44
N LEU A 444 16.15 28.90 12.06
CA LEU A 444 15.72 27.85 11.14
C LEU A 444 14.63 26.99 11.77
N PHE A 445 14.79 26.54 13.02
CA PHE A 445 13.77 25.73 13.68
C PHE A 445 12.46 26.47 13.85
N VAL A 446 12.49 27.75 14.26
CA VAL A 446 11.29 28.59 14.32
C VAL A 446 10.60 28.68 12.95
N TYR A 447 11.38 28.81 11.87
CA TYR A 447 10.83 28.82 10.52
C TYR A 447 10.18 27.49 10.13
N LEU A 448 10.85 26.35 10.38
CA LEU A 448 10.32 25.03 10.10
C LEU A 448 9.01 24.76 10.86
N GLU A 449 8.95 25.16 12.13
CA GLU A 449 7.73 25.05 12.95
C GLU A 449 6.60 25.94 12.40
N ALA A 450 6.91 27.18 12.01
CA ALA A 450 5.92 28.08 11.42
C ALA A 450 5.35 27.54 10.10
N LYS A 451 6.16 26.83 9.33
CA LYS A 451 5.76 26.13 8.11
C LYS A 451 5.14 24.74 8.37
N ARG A 452 5.00 24.35 9.64
CA ARG A 452 4.50 23.03 10.06
C ARG A 452 5.28 21.85 9.45
N PHE A 453 6.56 22.07 9.16
CA PHE A 453 7.42 21.01 8.65
C PHE A 453 7.74 20.02 9.77
N ARG A 454 7.39 18.74 9.56
CA ARG A 454 7.64 17.67 10.55
C ARG A 454 8.96 16.97 10.25
N TYR A 455 9.81 16.90 11.25
CA TYR A 455 11.08 16.16 11.21
C TYR A 455 11.19 15.25 12.44
N PRO A 456 11.88 14.09 12.34
CA PRO A 456 11.92 13.10 13.43
C PRO A 456 12.57 13.65 14.71
N ASN A 457 13.67 14.37 14.55
CA ASN A 457 14.40 15.04 15.66
C ASN A 457 15.40 16.06 15.07
N GLN A 458 15.93 16.94 15.95
CA GLN A 458 16.90 17.96 15.55
C GLN A 458 18.22 17.40 15.00
N HIS A 459 18.65 16.20 15.48
CA HIS A 459 19.86 15.56 14.96
C HIS A 459 19.76 15.20 13.49
N GLN A 460 18.57 14.84 13.04
CA GLN A 460 18.30 14.55 11.62
C GLN A 460 18.43 15.82 10.76
N VAL A 461 17.90 16.94 11.24
CA VAL A 461 18.05 18.23 10.56
C VAL A 461 19.53 18.63 10.44
N TRP A 462 20.31 18.44 11.49
CA TRP A 462 21.75 18.68 11.43
C TRP A 462 22.50 17.72 10.51
N SER A 463 22.04 16.49 10.38
CA SER A 463 22.57 15.53 9.41
C SER A 463 22.31 16.01 7.98
N TRP A 464 21.10 16.44 7.69
CA TRP A 464 20.73 16.98 6.38
C TRP A 464 21.52 18.24 6.03
N LEU A 465 21.67 19.17 6.99
CA LEU A 465 22.51 20.37 6.78
C LEU A 465 23.95 19.98 6.38
N ARG A 466 24.56 18.99 7.03
CA ARG A 466 25.91 18.52 6.68
C ARG A 466 25.96 17.90 5.28
N THR A 467 24.95 17.14 4.91
CA THR A 467 24.85 16.54 3.56
C THR A 467 24.80 17.63 2.48
N LEU A 468 24.17 18.78 2.79
CA LEU A 468 24.12 19.97 1.94
C LEU A 468 25.37 20.86 2.03
N GLY A 469 26.46 20.34 2.57
CA GLY A 469 27.72 21.10 2.71
C GLY A 469 27.72 22.08 3.89
N GLY A 470 26.80 21.92 4.82
CA GLY A 470 26.69 22.80 5.98
C GLY A 470 27.73 22.54 7.06
N ASP A 471 28.29 23.60 7.60
CA ASP A 471 29.25 23.59 8.68
C ASP A 471 28.83 24.47 9.87
N ARG A 472 29.35 24.13 11.06
CA ARG A 472 29.18 24.93 12.27
C ARG A 472 30.27 25.96 12.41
N ASN A 473 29.86 27.21 12.61
CA ASN A 473 30.77 28.34 12.78
C ASN A 473 30.44 29.12 14.05
N THR A 474 31.34 30.02 14.43
CA THR A 474 31.13 30.92 15.57
C THR A 474 31.51 32.34 15.19
N PHE A 475 30.54 33.23 15.21
CA PHE A 475 30.79 34.69 15.05
C PHE A 475 31.01 35.35 16.41
N ARG A 476 31.81 36.39 16.42
CA ARG A 476 31.91 37.30 17.58
C ARG A 476 31.09 38.55 17.31
N ILE A 477 29.95 38.68 17.99
CA ILE A 477 29.06 39.82 17.85
C ILE A 477 29.03 40.57 19.19
N LYS A 478 29.39 41.84 19.20
CA LYS A 478 29.48 42.65 20.44
C LYS A 478 30.25 41.93 21.54
N SER A 479 31.42 41.34 21.19
CA SER A 479 32.33 40.59 22.05
C SER A 479 31.75 39.28 22.60
N LYS A 480 30.55 38.83 22.19
CA LYS A 480 29.96 37.56 22.58
C LYS A 480 30.05 36.51 21.46
N PRO A 481 30.37 35.25 21.77
CA PRO A 481 30.36 34.20 20.76
C PRO A 481 28.92 33.82 20.40
N VAL A 482 28.59 33.82 19.13
CA VAL A 482 27.31 33.39 18.57
C VAL A 482 27.54 32.20 17.67
N LYS A 483 26.90 31.06 17.97
CA LYS A 483 26.97 29.84 17.14
C LYS A 483 26.06 29.98 15.96
N VAL A 484 26.60 29.75 14.77
CA VAL A 484 25.89 29.82 13.50
C VAL A 484 26.17 28.57 12.65
N TRP A 485 25.29 28.29 11.73
CA TRP A 485 25.54 27.37 10.63
C TRP A 485 25.86 28.17 9.37
N SER A 486 26.69 27.58 8.52
CA SER A 486 26.86 28.05 7.14
C SER A 486 26.45 26.94 6.17
N VAL A 487 25.91 27.32 5.03
CA VAL A 487 25.68 26.43 3.88
C VAL A 487 26.19 27.13 2.62
N PRO A 488 26.54 26.42 1.54
CA PRO A 488 26.81 27.01 0.25
C PRO A 488 25.68 27.94 -0.17
N ALA A 489 26.03 29.10 -0.75
CA ALA A 489 25.02 30.01 -1.24
C ALA A 489 24.25 29.38 -2.40
N PRO A 490 22.89 29.40 -2.41
CA PRO A 490 22.12 29.01 -3.57
C PRO A 490 22.44 29.83 -4.81
N ASP A 491 22.32 29.26 -6.01
CA ASP A 491 22.66 29.89 -7.29
C ASP A 491 21.95 31.23 -7.58
N PHE A 492 20.87 31.53 -6.82
CA PHE A 492 20.09 32.79 -6.96
C PHE A 492 20.74 34.01 -6.30
N TYR A 493 21.86 33.86 -5.61
CA TYR A 493 22.57 34.99 -4.99
C TYR A 493 23.48 35.75 -5.95
N ASP A 494 23.66 35.22 -7.17
CA ASP A 494 24.45 35.92 -8.23
C ASP A 494 23.64 36.96 -9.02
N ASP A 495 22.33 37.08 -8.81
CA ASP A 495 21.52 38.14 -9.39
C ASP A 495 21.83 39.46 -8.68
N GLU A 496 22.29 40.47 -9.45
CA GLU A 496 22.58 41.84 -8.98
C GLU A 496 21.43 42.38 -8.12
N PRO A 497 21.71 43.06 -6.99
CA PRO A 497 20.68 43.67 -6.18
C PRO A 497 19.87 44.64 -7.04
N LEU A 498 18.56 44.45 -7.09
CA LEU A 498 17.64 45.40 -7.70
C LEU A 498 18.00 46.82 -7.24
N ASP A 499 18.43 47.63 -8.20
CA ASP A 499 18.74 49.02 -7.97
C ASP A 499 17.45 49.74 -7.57
N ILE A 500 17.24 49.85 -6.26
CA ILE A 500 16.13 50.62 -5.73
C ILE A 500 16.58 52.10 -5.86
N PRO A 501 15.91 52.92 -6.70
CA PRO A 501 16.29 54.31 -6.84
C PRO A 501 16.26 55.00 -5.47
N SER A 502 17.40 55.40 -5.00
CA SER A 502 17.52 56.37 -3.89
C SER A 502 17.06 57.71 -4.43
N GLU A 503 16.05 58.28 -3.83
CA GLU A 503 15.53 59.63 -3.96
C GLU A 503 14.15 59.73 -4.63
N ILE A 504 13.16 59.72 -3.76
CA ILE A 504 11.95 60.51 -3.97
C ILE A 504 12.35 61.92 -3.48
N GLU A 505 12.68 62.82 -4.39
CA GLU A 505 12.70 64.23 -4.06
C GLU A 505 11.29 64.67 -3.71
N GLU A 506 11.14 65.14 -2.48
CA GLU A 506 9.96 65.88 -2.04
C GLU A 506 9.95 67.26 -2.73
N ASP A 507 9.14 67.42 -3.75
CA ASP A 507 8.66 68.72 -4.17
C ASP A 507 7.23 68.90 -3.75
N PHE A 508 7.08 69.51 -2.56
CA PHE A 508 5.86 70.21 -2.15
C PHE A 508 6.06 71.71 -2.36
N ILE A 509 5.35 72.28 -3.30
CA ILE A 509 4.77 73.61 -3.20
C ILE A 509 3.30 73.56 -3.63
#